data_6d7977b8d36ccbb1368c979a803742b6
#
_entry.id   6d7977b8d36ccbb1368c979a803742b6
#
_cell.length_a   1.000
_cell.length_b   1.000
_cell.length_c   1.000
_cell.angle_alpha   90.00
_cell.angle_beta   90.00
_cell.angle_gamma   90.00
#
_symmetry.space_group_name_H-M   'P 1'
#
loop_
_entity.id
_entity.type
_entity.pdbx_description
1 polymer ?
#
loop_
_entity_poly.entity_id
_entity_poly.type
_entity_poly.pdbx_seq_one_letter_code
_entity_poly.pdbx_strand_id
1 'polypeptide(L)'
;MSPTPSVASALEHEAMLRALDIASQGPSTGANPQVGCVLINADGVIVSEGFHLGSGTPHAEVVALDNLRSVGIDPKSLTAVVTLEPCSHTGKTGPCCQALIEAGIERVVYCVSDPGPDSAGGAKVLSQAGVSVVSGVEQEAGEKLIERWLVSSRLQRPWVSLKWAMSLDGRSAATDGTSQWITGEKTRARVHLQRSDHDAIAVGTNTALVDDPSLTARQPDGTLYEHQPLAVVVGKRDIAGDALIRSHPGGFLQHHSHDLRELASELFGRGIRSLYIEGGPTLASAFVAENLVDEFHITMGSMLLGGPTMALGDIGVSSMNEAIHLDIRSVEHSDGDVLVVARPRNREV
;
A
#
# COMPACT_ATOMS: atom_id res chain seq x y z
N MET A 1 7.70 1.68 42.96
CA MET A 1 8.74 1.12 42.06
C MET A 1 8.15 1.14 40.66
N SER A 2 8.72 1.90 39.74
CA SER A 2 8.30 1.84 38.32
C SER A 2 8.63 0.44 37.82
N PRO A 3 7.71 -0.26 37.15
CA PRO A 3 8.03 -1.56 36.56
C PRO A 3 9.15 -1.37 35.55
N THR A 4 10.19 -2.18 35.66
CA THR A 4 11.23 -2.29 34.62
C THR A 4 10.53 -2.58 33.30
N PRO A 5 10.84 -1.89 32.18
CA PRO A 5 10.22 -2.20 30.88
C PRO A 5 10.46 -3.68 30.57
N SER A 6 9.40 -4.43 30.46
CA SER A 6 9.50 -5.87 30.18
C SER A 6 10.00 -6.04 28.76
N VAL A 7 11.12 -6.71 28.57
CA VAL A 7 11.67 -7.08 27.27
C VAL A 7 10.86 -8.26 26.71
N ALA A 8 10.70 -8.34 25.41
CA ALA A 8 10.08 -9.47 24.77
C ALA A 8 10.92 -10.75 24.92
N SER A 9 10.27 -11.87 25.11
CA SER A 9 10.89 -13.21 25.15
C SER A 9 11.10 -13.77 23.75
N ALA A 10 11.96 -14.78 23.61
CA ALA A 10 12.15 -15.48 22.35
C ALA A 10 10.84 -16.10 21.81
N LEU A 11 9.97 -16.59 22.69
CA LEU A 11 8.66 -17.14 22.31
C LEU A 11 7.72 -16.07 21.74
N GLU A 12 7.80 -14.83 22.26
CA GLU A 12 7.02 -13.71 21.74
C GLU A 12 7.55 -13.21 20.37
N HIS A 13 8.86 -13.31 20.13
CA HIS A 13 9.44 -13.07 18.80
C HIS A 13 8.95 -14.09 17.78
N GLU A 14 8.97 -15.39 18.09
CA GLU A 14 8.43 -16.44 17.23
C GLU A 14 6.93 -16.24 16.95
N ALA A 15 6.16 -15.92 17.99
CA ALA A 15 4.73 -15.62 17.85
C ALA A 15 4.48 -14.38 16.97
N MET A 16 5.35 -13.34 17.03
CA MET A 16 5.24 -12.16 16.18
C MET A 16 5.50 -12.49 14.71
N LEU A 17 6.49 -13.35 14.42
CA LEU A 17 6.72 -13.82 13.05
C LEU A 17 5.50 -14.57 12.50
N ARG A 18 4.84 -15.38 13.33
CA ARG A 18 3.57 -16.02 12.94
C ARG A 18 2.45 -15.01 12.74
N ALA A 19 2.33 -14.00 13.61
CA ALA A 19 1.34 -12.94 13.45
C ALA A 19 1.54 -12.15 12.14
N LEU A 20 2.80 -11.88 11.75
CA LEU A 20 3.15 -11.26 10.47
C LEU A 20 2.80 -12.14 9.26
N ASP A 21 3.05 -13.45 9.36
CA ASP A 21 2.71 -14.43 8.32
C ASP A 21 1.19 -14.44 8.04
N ILE A 22 0.36 -14.56 9.08
CA ILE A 22 -1.10 -14.52 8.91
C ILE A 22 -1.61 -13.15 8.51
N ALA A 23 -0.99 -12.05 8.96
CA ALA A 23 -1.33 -10.70 8.53
C ALA A 23 -1.21 -10.54 7.01
N SER A 24 -0.18 -11.15 6.40
CA SER A 24 0.07 -11.09 4.96
C SER A 24 -1.05 -11.73 4.11
N GLN A 25 -1.92 -12.53 4.70
CA GLN A 25 -3.09 -13.13 4.04
C GLN A 25 -4.27 -12.16 3.92
N GLY A 26 -4.25 -11.06 4.68
CA GLY A 26 -5.23 -9.99 4.54
C GLY A 26 -4.98 -9.15 3.28
N PRO A 27 -5.96 -8.31 2.85
CA PRO A 27 -5.82 -7.46 1.68
C PRO A 27 -4.72 -6.42 1.87
N SER A 28 -3.85 -6.26 0.86
CA SER A 28 -2.81 -5.22 0.81
C SER A 28 -3.36 -3.84 0.41
N THR A 29 -4.63 -3.78 0.00
CA THR A 29 -5.35 -2.59 -0.48
C THR A 29 -6.45 -2.18 0.49
N GLY A 30 -6.90 -0.93 0.38
CA GLY A 30 -7.98 -0.36 1.18
C GLY A 30 -7.51 0.51 2.34
N ALA A 31 -8.48 1.04 3.08
CA ALA A 31 -8.23 2.04 4.13
C ALA A 31 -7.47 1.49 5.33
N ASN A 32 -7.57 0.19 5.61
CA ASN A 32 -6.99 -0.47 6.76
C ASN A 32 -5.73 -1.27 6.38
N PRO A 33 -4.75 -1.38 7.30
CA PRO A 33 -3.55 -2.18 7.06
C PRO A 33 -3.80 -3.67 7.24
N GLN A 34 -2.85 -4.47 6.75
CA GLN A 34 -2.76 -5.89 7.06
C GLN A 34 -2.36 -6.06 8.53
N VAL A 35 -3.22 -6.67 9.34
CA VAL A 35 -2.97 -6.91 10.77
C VAL A 35 -3.23 -8.37 11.10
N GLY A 36 -2.33 -8.95 11.91
CA GLY A 36 -2.46 -10.27 12.49
C GLY A 36 -2.34 -10.23 14.00
N CYS A 37 -3.05 -11.14 14.65
CA CYS A 37 -3.00 -11.34 16.09
C CYS A 37 -2.91 -12.83 16.40
N VAL A 38 -1.96 -13.20 17.25
CA VAL A 38 -1.90 -14.55 17.84
C VAL A 38 -1.98 -14.47 19.35
N LEU A 39 -2.68 -15.42 19.97
CA LEU A 39 -2.78 -15.55 21.41
C LEU A 39 -1.93 -16.76 21.84
N ILE A 40 -0.98 -16.52 22.75
CA ILE A 40 -0.07 -17.56 23.23
C ILE A 40 -0.23 -17.78 24.73
N ASN A 41 0.00 -19.00 25.17
CA ASN A 41 0.11 -19.33 26.62
C ASN A 41 1.54 -19.06 27.15
N ALA A 42 1.76 -19.34 28.43
CA ALA A 42 3.06 -19.13 29.08
C ALA A 42 4.21 -19.98 28.49
N ASP A 43 3.89 -21.10 27.84
CA ASP A 43 4.86 -21.98 27.17
C ASP A 43 5.13 -21.54 25.73
N GLY A 44 4.52 -20.44 25.25
CA GLY A 44 4.65 -19.93 23.88
C GLY A 44 3.78 -20.68 22.85
N VAL A 45 2.91 -21.59 23.29
CA VAL A 45 2.02 -22.31 22.40
C VAL A 45 0.92 -21.37 21.90
N ILE A 46 0.75 -21.29 20.59
CA ILE A 46 -0.33 -20.55 19.97
C ILE A 46 -1.64 -21.31 20.21
N VAL A 47 -2.59 -20.67 20.89
CA VAL A 47 -3.91 -21.23 21.23
C VAL A 47 -5.03 -20.64 20.39
N SER A 48 -4.81 -19.49 19.77
CA SER A 48 -5.72 -18.86 18.81
C SER A 48 -4.97 -17.89 17.93
N GLU A 49 -5.51 -17.65 16.73
CA GLU A 49 -4.99 -16.66 15.79
C GLU A 49 -6.12 -16.01 15.00
N GLY A 50 -5.89 -14.80 14.49
CA GLY A 50 -6.81 -14.07 13.65
C GLY A 50 -6.10 -13.01 12.83
N PHE A 51 -6.64 -12.65 11.68
CA PHE A 51 -6.14 -11.57 10.85
C PHE A 51 -7.30 -10.75 10.28
N HIS A 52 -6.99 -9.50 9.88
CA HIS A 52 -7.98 -8.56 9.39
C HIS A 52 -8.29 -8.80 7.90
N LEU A 53 -9.57 -8.95 7.56
CA LEU A 53 -10.05 -9.21 6.20
C LEU A 53 -10.43 -7.93 5.42
N GLY A 54 -10.06 -6.76 5.93
CA GLY A 54 -10.32 -5.49 5.27
C GLY A 54 -11.44 -4.65 5.91
N SER A 55 -11.60 -3.43 5.43
CA SER A 55 -12.49 -2.43 6.02
C SER A 55 -13.94 -2.93 6.15
N GLY A 56 -14.49 -2.83 7.36
CA GLY A 56 -15.86 -3.26 7.68
C GLY A 56 -15.95 -4.67 8.27
N THR A 57 -14.85 -5.41 8.35
CA THR A 57 -14.75 -6.69 9.03
C THR A 57 -14.16 -6.51 10.45
N PRO A 58 -14.27 -7.50 11.34
CA PRO A 58 -13.62 -7.46 12.64
C PRO A 58 -12.08 -7.29 12.53
N HIS A 59 -11.47 -6.61 13.49
CA HIS A 59 -10.02 -6.51 13.58
C HIS A 59 -9.40 -7.83 14.02
N ALA A 60 -8.10 -8.02 13.78
CA ALA A 60 -7.38 -9.26 14.03
C ALA A 60 -7.50 -9.75 15.47
N GLU A 61 -7.46 -8.83 16.46
CA GLU A 61 -7.58 -9.13 17.89
C GLU A 61 -8.97 -9.70 18.20
N VAL A 62 -10.02 -9.10 17.64
CA VAL A 62 -11.39 -9.57 17.81
C VAL A 62 -11.58 -10.94 17.18
N VAL A 63 -11.05 -11.17 15.98
CA VAL A 63 -11.08 -12.48 15.32
C VAL A 63 -10.38 -13.54 16.18
N ALA A 64 -9.18 -13.24 16.70
CA ALA A 64 -8.43 -14.16 17.55
C ALA A 64 -9.18 -14.46 18.85
N LEU A 65 -9.82 -13.47 19.49
CA LEU A 65 -10.63 -13.68 20.69
C LEU A 65 -11.90 -14.48 20.41
N ASP A 66 -12.57 -14.27 19.30
CA ASP A 66 -13.77 -15.02 18.92
C ASP A 66 -13.44 -16.48 18.59
N ASN A 67 -12.33 -16.71 17.88
CA ASN A 67 -11.82 -18.07 17.63
C ASN A 67 -11.49 -18.79 18.95
N LEU A 68 -10.85 -18.11 19.90
CA LEU A 68 -10.54 -18.66 21.22
C LEU A 68 -11.81 -19.05 21.99
N ARG A 69 -12.84 -18.18 21.99
CA ARG A 69 -14.14 -18.44 22.63
C ARG A 69 -14.82 -19.68 22.04
N SER A 70 -14.71 -19.88 20.73
CA SER A 70 -15.31 -21.03 20.04
C SER A 70 -14.79 -22.39 20.51
N VAL A 71 -13.54 -22.42 21.00
CA VAL A 71 -12.89 -23.64 21.55
C VAL A 71 -12.93 -23.70 23.06
N GLY A 72 -13.54 -22.74 23.73
CA GLY A 72 -13.81 -22.74 25.18
C GLY A 72 -12.56 -22.51 26.06
N ILE A 73 -11.51 -21.87 25.53
CA ILE A 73 -10.29 -21.54 26.29
C ILE A 73 -10.47 -20.18 26.98
N ASP A 74 -10.13 -20.10 28.26
CA ASP A 74 -10.13 -18.84 29.02
C ASP A 74 -8.96 -17.95 28.54
N PRO A 75 -9.21 -16.69 28.10
CA PRO A 75 -8.18 -15.77 27.68
C PRO A 75 -7.28 -15.24 28.80
N LYS A 76 -7.68 -15.41 30.05
CA LYS A 76 -6.85 -15.00 31.19
C LYS A 76 -5.49 -15.69 31.16
N SER A 77 -4.45 -14.96 31.52
CA SER A 77 -3.05 -15.43 31.50
C SER A 77 -2.48 -15.69 30.10
N LEU A 78 -3.19 -15.32 29.03
CA LEU A 78 -2.62 -15.35 27.69
C LEU A 78 -1.91 -14.03 27.38
N THR A 79 -0.94 -14.11 26.46
CA THR A 79 -0.31 -12.95 25.83
C THR A 79 -0.90 -12.77 24.43
N ALA A 80 -1.36 -11.54 24.12
CA ALA A 80 -1.74 -11.17 22.77
C ALA A 80 -0.52 -10.56 22.05
N VAL A 81 -0.17 -11.16 20.90
CA VAL A 81 0.93 -10.71 20.05
C VAL A 81 0.32 -10.18 18.75
N VAL A 82 0.46 -8.87 18.50
CA VAL A 82 -0.28 -8.14 17.45
C VAL A 82 0.71 -7.38 16.55
N THR A 83 0.53 -7.42 15.24
CA THR A 83 1.46 -6.77 14.31
C THR A 83 1.34 -5.25 14.27
N LEU A 84 0.27 -4.68 14.84
CA LEU A 84 0.05 -3.24 14.95
C LEU A 84 -0.46 -2.90 16.37
N GLU A 85 -0.16 -1.71 16.89
CA GLU A 85 -0.70 -1.23 18.16
C GLU A 85 -2.23 -1.37 18.18
N PRO A 86 -2.84 -2.05 19.16
CA PRO A 86 -4.30 -2.18 19.26
C PRO A 86 -4.99 -0.82 19.30
N CYS A 87 -5.98 -0.60 18.44
CA CYS A 87 -6.64 0.69 18.31
C CYS A 87 -7.38 1.13 19.59
N SER A 88 -7.43 2.46 19.82
CA SER A 88 -8.11 3.09 20.96
C SER A 88 -9.43 3.78 20.61
N HIS A 89 -9.77 3.89 19.32
CA HIS A 89 -10.97 4.60 18.87
C HIS A 89 -12.16 3.66 18.62
N THR A 90 -13.36 4.20 18.76
CA THR A 90 -14.59 3.51 18.35
C THR A 90 -14.88 3.83 16.90
N GLY A 91 -14.62 2.86 16.01
CA GLY A 91 -14.98 2.92 14.60
C GLY A 91 -16.29 2.18 14.30
N LYS A 92 -16.30 1.34 13.28
CA LYS A 92 -17.41 0.40 12.99
C LYS A 92 -17.50 -0.72 14.03
N THR A 93 -16.40 -1.03 14.70
CA THR A 93 -16.26 -1.95 15.85
C THR A 93 -15.75 -1.17 17.05
N GLY A 94 -15.90 -1.71 18.26
CA GLY A 94 -15.33 -1.13 19.48
C GLY A 94 -13.79 -1.16 19.45
N PRO A 95 -13.11 -0.40 20.34
CA PRO A 95 -11.65 -0.36 20.42
C PRO A 95 -11.05 -1.74 20.73
N CYS A 96 -10.02 -2.15 19.99
CA CYS A 96 -9.36 -3.44 20.25
C CYS A 96 -8.69 -3.49 21.64
N CYS A 97 -8.12 -2.36 22.10
CA CYS A 97 -7.57 -2.30 23.45
C CYS A 97 -8.63 -2.62 24.51
N GLN A 98 -9.87 -2.16 24.36
CA GLN A 98 -10.97 -2.46 25.26
C GLN A 98 -11.39 -3.94 25.19
N ALA A 99 -11.46 -4.50 23.98
CA ALA A 99 -11.79 -5.92 23.81
C ALA A 99 -10.75 -6.86 24.50
N LEU A 100 -9.47 -6.51 24.42
CA LEU A 100 -8.39 -7.24 25.11
C LEU A 100 -8.49 -7.13 26.64
N ILE A 101 -8.79 -5.92 27.15
CA ILE A 101 -9.00 -5.69 28.60
C ILE A 101 -10.20 -6.51 29.11
N GLU A 102 -11.33 -6.44 28.43
CA GLU A 102 -12.56 -7.16 28.80
C GLU A 102 -12.39 -8.67 28.75
N ALA A 103 -11.56 -9.16 27.81
CA ALA A 103 -11.18 -10.56 27.75
C ALA A 103 -10.27 -11.00 28.89
N GLY A 104 -9.65 -10.07 29.63
CA GLY A 104 -8.74 -10.37 30.72
C GLY A 104 -7.32 -10.72 30.25
N ILE A 105 -6.90 -10.27 29.07
CA ILE A 105 -5.53 -10.41 28.58
C ILE A 105 -4.60 -9.61 29.52
N GLU A 106 -3.58 -10.26 30.06
CA GLU A 106 -2.66 -9.65 31.03
C GLU A 106 -1.41 -9.03 30.38
N ARG A 107 -1.08 -9.45 29.16
CA ARG A 107 0.09 -9.00 28.43
C ARG A 107 -0.22 -8.81 26.94
N VAL A 108 0.25 -7.68 26.39
CA VAL A 108 0.17 -7.35 24.97
C VAL A 108 1.56 -7.04 24.44
N VAL A 109 1.93 -7.67 23.35
CA VAL A 109 3.17 -7.42 22.59
C VAL A 109 2.78 -6.95 21.21
N TYR A 110 3.26 -5.78 20.78
CA TYR A 110 2.96 -5.31 19.44
C TYR A 110 4.21 -4.91 18.64
N CYS A 111 4.08 -5.01 17.31
CA CYS A 111 5.16 -4.80 16.36
C CYS A 111 5.36 -3.31 16.04
N VAL A 112 4.38 -2.69 15.37
CA VAL A 112 4.45 -1.32 14.86
C VAL A 112 3.48 -0.42 15.66
N SER A 113 3.93 0.79 16.02
CA SER A 113 3.04 1.80 16.61
C SER A 113 2.09 2.37 15.54
N ASP A 114 0.84 2.59 15.90
CA ASP A 114 -0.15 3.20 15.02
C ASP A 114 0.13 4.71 14.89
N PRO A 115 0.38 5.25 13.65
CA PRO A 115 0.63 6.67 13.44
C PRO A 115 -0.66 7.51 13.36
N GLY A 116 -1.83 6.87 13.35
CA GLY A 116 -3.11 7.54 13.17
C GLY A 116 -3.45 8.45 14.37
N PRO A 117 -3.83 9.72 14.14
CA PRO A 117 -4.14 10.65 15.24
C PRO A 117 -5.34 10.19 16.07
N ASP A 118 -6.27 9.46 15.47
CA ASP A 118 -7.50 9.00 16.12
C ASP A 118 -7.40 7.55 16.62
N SER A 119 -6.58 6.70 15.99
CA SER A 119 -6.47 5.26 16.27
C SER A 119 -5.37 4.91 17.28
N ALA A 120 -4.31 5.71 17.35
CA ALA A 120 -3.18 5.52 18.25
C ALA A 120 -3.57 5.63 19.75
N GLY A 121 -2.66 5.16 20.59
CA GLY A 121 -2.77 5.32 22.05
C GLY A 121 -3.40 4.13 22.79
N GLY A 122 -3.69 3.05 22.09
CA GLY A 122 -4.19 1.82 22.72
C GLY A 122 -3.21 1.20 23.70
N ALA A 123 -1.91 1.30 23.45
CA ALA A 123 -0.85 0.89 24.38
C ALA A 123 -0.95 1.61 25.72
N LYS A 124 -1.26 2.91 25.70
CA LYS A 124 -1.47 3.72 26.91
C LYS A 124 -2.71 3.27 27.65
N VAL A 125 -3.82 3.03 26.96
CA VAL A 125 -5.08 2.56 27.56
C VAL A 125 -4.87 1.18 28.21
N LEU A 126 -4.23 0.25 27.53
CA LEU A 126 -3.87 -1.08 28.05
C LEU A 126 -3.02 -0.97 29.33
N SER A 127 -1.95 -0.16 29.29
CA SER A 127 -1.07 0.04 30.46
C SER A 127 -1.80 0.66 31.66
N GLN A 128 -2.72 1.60 31.42
CA GLN A 128 -3.53 2.21 32.46
C GLN A 128 -4.53 1.23 33.11
N ALA A 129 -4.96 0.22 32.33
CA ALA A 129 -5.79 -0.88 32.84
C ALA A 129 -4.98 -1.97 33.55
N GLY A 130 -3.66 -1.84 33.67
CA GLY A 130 -2.78 -2.81 34.34
C GLY A 130 -2.25 -3.92 33.42
N VAL A 131 -2.49 -3.84 32.12
CA VAL A 131 -1.95 -4.79 31.13
C VAL A 131 -0.47 -4.48 30.91
N SER A 132 0.38 -5.52 30.91
CA SER A 132 1.80 -5.40 30.58
C SER A 132 1.95 -5.20 29.06
N VAL A 133 2.58 -4.10 28.63
CA VAL A 133 2.72 -3.79 27.19
C VAL A 133 4.18 -3.74 26.78
N VAL A 134 4.52 -4.39 25.65
CA VAL A 134 5.83 -4.35 24.99
C VAL A 134 5.63 -3.94 23.53
N SER A 135 6.44 -3.02 23.05
CA SER A 135 6.38 -2.48 21.68
C SER A 135 7.65 -2.78 20.89
N GLY A 136 7.55 -2.69 19.56
CA GLY A 136 8.71 -2.72 18.65
C GLY A 136 9.28 -4.11 18.41
N VAL A 137 8.51 -5.17 18.66
CA VAL A 137 8.97 -6.55 18.41
C VAL A 137 8.83 -6.88 16.93
N GLU A 138 9.94 -7.25 16.27
CA GLU A 138 10.03 -7.44 14.80
C GLU A 138 9.60 -6.20 14.00
N GLN A 139 9.88 -5.00 14.51
CA GLN A 139 9.38 -3.73 13.97
C GLN A 139 9.70 -3.54 12.48
N GLU A 140 10.93 -3.84 12.05
CA GLU A 140 11.34 -3.68 10.65
C GLU A 140 10.51 -4.56 9.71
N ALA A 141 10.24 -5.80 10.11
CA ALA A 141 9.41 -6.72 9.33
C ALA A 141 7.95 -6.25 9.26
N GLY A 142 7.41 -5.74 10.37
CA GLY A 142 6.06 -5.18 10.41
C GLY A 142 5.92 -3.91 9.57
N GLU A 143 6.86 -2.96 9.70
CA GLU A 143 6.86 -1.74 8.90
C GLU A 143 6.96 -2.05 7.40
N LYS A 144 7.74 -3.05 7.01
CA LYS A 144 7.84 -3.51 5.63
C LYS A 144 6.53 -4.11 5.11
N LEU A 145 5.81 -4.90 5.93
CA LEU A 145 4.54 -5.50 5.55
C LEU A 145 3.47 -4.45 5.23
N ILE A 146 3.37 -3.41 6.06
CA ILE A 146 2.32 -2.37 5.95
C ILE A 146 2.88 -1.04 5.41
N GLU A 147 4.02 -1.04 4.74
CA GLU A 147 4.79 0.15 4.36
C GLU A 147 3.94 1.20 3.63
N ARG A 148 3.20 0.79 2.59
CA ARG A 148 2.36 1.71 1.80
C ARG A 148 1.30 2.39 2.67
N TRP A 149 0.65 1.63 3.54
CA TRP A 149 -0.34 2.15 4.47
C TRP A 149 0.31 3.06 5.50
N LEU A 150 1.46 2.68 6.05
CA LEU A 150 2.19 3.43 7.07
C LEU A 150 2.62 4.80 6.55
N VAL A 151 3.24 4.85 5.37
CA VAL A 151 3.63 6.09 4.69
C VAL A 151 2.40 6.94 4.36
N SER A 152 1.35 6.32 3.81
CA SER A 152 0.10 7.01 3.51
C SER A 152 -0.53 7.64 4.75
N SER A 153 -0.56 6.93 5.86
CA SER A 153 -1.12 7.41 7.13
C SER A 153 -0.29 8.55 7.74
N ARG A 154 1.04 8.48 7.68
CA ARG A 154 1.93 9.54 8.16
C ARG A 154 1.85 10.81 7.31
N LEU A 155 1.80 10.66 5.98
CA LEU A 155 1.81 11.80 5.04
C LEU A 155 0.41 12.31 4.69
N GLN A 156 -0.65 11.67 5.15
CA GLN A 156 -2.06 12.00 4.88
C GLN A 156 -2.36 12.11 3.37
N ARG A 157 -1.74 11.25 2.56
CA ARG A 157 -1.92 11.09 1.13
C ARG A 157 -1.66 9.64 0.71
N PRO A 158 -2.15 9.18 -0.47
CA PRO A 158 -1.80 7.85 -0.96
C PRO A 158 -0.28 7.68 -1.16
N TRP A 159 0.22 6.48 -0.96
CA TRP A 159 1.48 6.04 -1.55
C TRP A 159 1.36 6.11 -3.07
N VAL A 160 2.34 6.72 -3.74
CA VAL A 160 2.32 6.89 -5.19
C VAL A 160 3.39 6.03 -5.85
N SER A 161 2.94 5.03 -6.61
CA SER A 161 3.79 4.25 -7.53
C SER A 161 3.65 4.81 -8.94
N LEU A 162 4.74 5.33 -9.50
CA LEU A 162 4.78 5.86 -10.87
C LEU A 162 5.40 4.84 -11.81
N LYS A 163 4.63 4.43 -12.83
CA LYS A 163 5.10 3.51 -13.85
C LYS A 163 5.20 4.19 -15.21
N TRP A 164 6.27 3.93 -15.91
CA TRP A 164 6.35 4.16 -17.36
C TRP A 164 7.01 3.01 -18.10
N ALA A 165 6.67 2.90 -19.40
CA ALA A 165 7.37 2.03 -20.34
C ALA A 165 8.21 2.89 -21.29
N MET A 166 9.41 2.43 -21.62
CA MET A 166 10.30 3.11 -22.53
C MET A 166 11.13 2.12 -23.35
N SER A 167 11.63 2.56 -24.52
CA SER A 167 12.71 1.91 -25.25
C SER A 167 14.05 2.05 -24.51
N LEU A 168 15.06 1.31 -24.89
CA LEU A 168 16.41 1.43 -24.30
C LEU A 168 17.02 2.84 -24.44
N ASP A 169 16.60 3.60 -25.46
CA ASP A 169 16.99 4.99 -25.67
C ASP A 169 16.04 6.00 -25.00
N GLY A 170 15.15 5.55 -24.08
CA GLY A 170 14.35 6.39 -23.20
C GLY A 170 13.10 7.00 -23.85
N ARG A 171 12.56 6.40 -24.90
CA ARG A 171 11.37 6.89 -25.61
C ARG A 171 10.11 6.17 -25.19
N SER A 172 9.00 6.90 -25.02
CA SER A 172 7.68 6.35 -24.73
C SER A 172 6.78 6.21 -25.96
N ALA A 173 7.18 6.77 -27.10
CA ALA A 173 6.49 6.62 -28.39
C ALA A 173 7.45 6.87 -29.56
N ALA A 174 7.11 6.34 -30.73
CA ALA A 174 7.74 6.67 -32.00
C ALA A 174 7.38 8.09 -32.47
N THR A 175 8.02 8.58 -33.53
CA THR A 175 7.82 9.95 -34.06
C THR A 175 6.38 10.21 -34.51
N ASP A 176 5.68 9.18 -34.99
CA ASP A 176 4.27 9.26 -35.41
C ASP A 176 3.27 9.18 -34.24
N GLY A 177 3.77 9.06 -33.00
CA GLY A 177 2.96 8.95 -31.77
C GLY A 177 2.56 7.53 -31.40
N THR A 178 2.87 6.51 -32.21
CA THR A 178 2.57 5.12 -31.85
C THR A 178 3.44 4.65 -30.68
N SER A 179 2.82 3.96 -29.69
CA SER A 179 3.46 3.53 -28.45
C SER A 179 3.23 2.05 -28.11
N GLN A 180 2.47 1.33 -28.91
CA GLN A 180 2.09 -0.07 -28.64
C GLN A 180 2.78 -1.01 -29.63
N TRP A 181 3.55 -2.05 -29.18
CA TRP A 181 3.86 -2.34 -27.76
C TRP A 181 5.37 -2.16 -27.54
N ILE A 182 5.75 -1.33 -26.59
CA ILE A 182 7.17 -1.13 -26.23
C ILE A 182 7.69 -2.33 -25.45
N THR A 183 6.84 -2.95 -24.62
CA THR A 183 7.21 -4.09 -23.76
C THR A 183 6.44 -5.35 -24.10
N GLY A 184 7.03 -6.50 -23.79
CA GLY A 184 6.49 -7.82 -24.06
C GLY A 184 5.26 -8.18 -23.22
N GLU A 185 4.66 -9.32 -23.54
CA GLU A 185 3.41 -9.78 -22.90
C GLU A 185 3.57 -10.07 -21.42
N LYS A 186 4.66 -10.72 -21.00
CA LYS A 186 4.93 -11.02 -19.58
C LYS A 186 5.07 -9.75 -18.74
N THR A 187 5.73 -8.74 -19.29
CA THR A 187 5.87 -7.43 -18.65
C THR A 187 4.49 -6.76 -18.49
N ARG A 188 3.64 -6.82 -19.50
CA ARG A 188 2.28 -6.29 -19.41
C ARG A 188 1.41 -7.06 -18.40
N ALA A 189 1.54 -8.39 -18.33
CA ALA A 189 0.84 -9.19 -17.31
C ALA A 189 1.24 -8.75 -15.89
N ARG A 190 2.54 -8.44 -15.66
CA ARG A 190 2.99 -7.90 -14.39
C ARG A 190 2.39 -6.52 -14.09
N VAL A 191 2.27 -5.65 -15.09
CA VAL A 191 1.59 -4.35 -14.92
C VAL A 191 0.14 -4.54 -14.48
N HIS A 192 -0.57 -5.51 -15.05
CA HIS A 192 -1.94 -5.82 -14.63
C HIS A 192 -2.01 -6.32 -13.18
N LEU A 193 -1.05 -7.11 -12.73
CA LEU A 193 -0.94 -7.51 -11.32
C LEU A 193 -0.67 -6.28 -10.42
N GLN A 194 0.21 -5.36 -10.85
CA GLN A 194 0.45 -4.12 -10.12
C GLN A 194 -0.80 -3.24 -10.03
N ARG A 195 -1.66 -3.21 -11.06
CA ARG A 195 -2.95 -2.52 -11.00
C ARG A 195 -3.85 -3.10 -9.91
N SER A 196 -3.94 -4.43 -9.81
CA SER A 196 -4.77 -5.09 -8.80
C SER A 196 -4.22 -4.95 -7.37
N ASP A 197 -2.98 -4.52 -7.21
CA ASP A 197 -2.30 -4.31 -5.91
C ASP A 197 -2.31 -2.82 -5.47
N HIS A 198 -3.13 -1.99 -6.12
CA HIS A 198 -3.31 -0.58 -5.75
C HIS A 198 -4.79 -0.23 -5.63
N ASP A 199 -5.11 0.75 -4.76
CA ASP A 199 -6.49 1.20 -4.53
C ASP A 199 -7.02 2.05 -5.68
N ALA A 200 -6.15 2.80 -6.37
CA ALA A 200 -6.50 3.62 -7.50
C ALA A 200 -5.43 3.57 -8.59
N ILE A 201 -5.88 3.79 -9.84
CA ILE A 201 -5.01 3.96 -11.01
C ILE A 201 -5.32 5.29 -11.69
N ALA A 202 -4.30 6.08 -12.05
CA ALA A 202 -4.51 7.37 -12.69
C ALA A 202 -3.78 7.52 -14.02
N VAL A 203 -4.48 8.18 -14.96
CA VAL A 203 -3.94 8.64 -16.24
C VAL A 203 -4.28 10.12 -16.47
N GLY A 204 -3.53 10.78 -17.34
CA GLY A 204 -3.89 12.13 -17.79
C GLY A 204 -5.02 12.12 -18.82
N THR A 205 -5.72 13.25 -18.99
CA THR A 205 -6.79 13.38 -20.00
C THR A 205 -6.32 13.08 -21.43
N ASN A 206 -5.05 13.32 -21.76
CA ASN A 206 -4.55 13.00 -23.10
C ASN A 206 -4.53 11.49 -23.36
N THR A 207 -4.01 10.70 -22.41
CA THR A 207 -4.03 9.24 -22.48
C THR A 207 -5.47 8.71 -22.55
N ALA A 208 -6.37 9.25 -21.72
CA ALA A 208 -7.77 8.83 -21.74
C ALA A 208 -8.48 9.12 -23.07
N LEU A 209 -8.17 10.26 -23.73
CA LEU A 209 -8.80 10.66 -24.98
C LEU A 209 -8.20 10.00 -26.21
N VAL A 210 -6.90 9.68 -26.20
CA VAL A 210 -6.20 9.10 -27.36
C VAL A 210 -6.29 7.60 -27.36
N ASP A 211 -6.08 6.96 -26.21
CA ASP A 211 -5.96 5.51 -26.09
C ASP A 211 -7.27 4.83 -25.69
N ASP A 212 -8.27 5.60 -25.21
CA ASP A 212 -9.55 5.10 -24.63
C ASP A 212 -9.33 3.85 -23.76
N PRO A 213 -8.47 3.91 -22.73
CA PRO A 213 -8.05 2.73 -22.00
C PRO A 213 -9.14 2.27 -21.04
N SER A 214 -9.30 0.97 -20.90
CA SER A 214 -10.17 0.41 -19.84
C SER A 214 -9.55 0.50 -18.44
N LEU A 215 -8.23 0.57 -18.32
CA LEU A 215 -7.42 0.55 -17.08
C LEU A 215 -7.68 -0.63 -16.12
N THR A 216 -8.46 -1.62 -16.52
CA THR A 216 -8.77 -2.79 -15.70
C THR A 216 -7.52 -3.62 -15.38
N ALA A 217 -7.50 -4.24 -14.22
CA ALA A 217 -6.54 -5.26 -13.83
C ALA A 217 -7.00 -6.63 -14.33
N ARG A 218 -6.18 -7.31 -15.18
CA ARG A 218 -6.54 -8.57 -15.83
C ARG A 218 -5.50 -9.65 -15.62
N GLN A 219 -5.95 -10.86 -15.41
CA GLN A 219 -5.11 -12.06 -15.40
C GLN A 219 -4.58 -12.37 -16.82
N PRO A 220 -3.56 -13.23 -16.96
CA PRO A 220 -3.02 -13.60 -18.28
C PRO A 220 -4.03 -14.25 -19.21
N ASP A 221 -5.09 -14.87 -18.70
CA ASP A 221 -6.19 -15.43 -19.48
C ASP A 221 -7.25 -14.39 -19.90
N GLY A 222 -7.07 -13.12 -19.54
CA GLY A 222 -7.97 -12.01 -19.84
C GLY A 222 -9.11 -11.79 -18.84
N THR A 223 -9.30 -12.70 -17.88
CA THR A 223 -10.28 -12.51 -16.79
C THR A 223 -9.85 -11.39 -15.85
N LEU A 224 -10.79 -10.74 -15.19
CA LEU A 224 -10.48 -9.67 -14.25
C LEU A 224 -9.91 -10.24 -12.94
N TYR A 225 -8.93 -9.55 -12.37
CA TYR A 225 -8.61 -9.77 -10.96
C TYR A 225 -9.81 -9.39 -10.09
N GLU A 226 -9.94 -10.02 -8.92
CA GLU A 226 -11.02 -9.75 -7.97
C GLU A 226 -11.01 -8.29 -7.51
N HIS A 227 -9.83 -7.77 -7.12
CA HIS A 227 -9.67 -6.36 -6.81
C HIS A 227 -9.42 -5.54 -8.08
N GLN A 228 -10.23 -4.48 -8.26
CA GLN A 228 -10.09 -3.51 -9.34
C GLN A 228 -9.89 -2.11 -8.74
N PRO A 229 -8.83 -1.39 -9.14
CA PRO A 229 -8.55 -0.05 -8.62
C PRO A 229 -9.62 0.95 -9.05
N LEU A 230 -9.83 2.03 -8.29
CA LEU A 230 -10.60 3.18 -8.76
C LEU A 230 -9.88 3.82 -9.96
N ALA A 231 -10.54 3.91 -11.11
CA ALA A 231 -9.97 4.58 -12.29
C ALA A 231 -10.08 6.12 -12.16
N VAL A 232 -8.96 6.81 -12.29
CA VAL A 232 -8.87 8.27 -12.12
C VAL A 232 -8.34 8.91 -13.39
N VAL A 233 -9.01 9.96 -13.87
CA VAL A 233 -8.51 10.81 -14.96
C VAL A 233 -8.17 12.18 -14.40
N VAL A 234 -6.92 12.62 -14.63
CA VAL A 234 -6.41 13.91 -14.15
C VAL A 234 -6.37 14.93 -15.28
N GLY A 235 -7.06 16.06 -15.09
CA GLY A 235 -7.03 17.20 -16.01
C GLY A 235 -8.41 17.71 -16.40
N LYS A 236 -8.43 18.88 -17.03
CA LYS A 236 -9.64 19.71 -17.21
C LYS A 236 -10.50 19.33 -18.43
N ARG A 237 -9.93 18.58 -19.40
CA ARG A 237 -10.69 18.20 -20.60
C ARG A 237 -11.68 17.10 -20.25
N ASP A 238 -12.92 17.26 -20.68
CA ASP A 238 -13.98 16.28 -20.47
C ASP A 238 -13.68 14.97 -21.23
N ILE A 239 -13.99 13.87 -20.59
CA ILE A 239 -13.91 12.53 -21.20
C ILE A 239 -15.28 12.19 -21.79
N ALA A 240 -15.29 11.62 -23.00
CA ALA A 240 -16.52 11.23 -23.69
C ALA A 240 -17.44 10.36 -22.81
N GLY A 241 -18.76 10.51 -22.96
CA GLY A 241 -19.73 9.80 -22.14
C GLY A 241 -19.71 8.29 -22.29
N ASP A 242 -19.26 7.81 -23.45
CA ASP A 242 -19.13 6.40 -23.86
C ASP A 242 -17.70 5.85 -23.73
N ALA A 243 -16.73 6.63 -23.21
CA ALA A 243 -15.37 6.18 -23.00
C ALA A 243 -15.31 4.94 -22.08
N LEU A 244 -14.47 3.97 -22.45
CA LEU A 244 -14.35 2.67 -21.75
C LEU A 244 -14.06 2.81 -20.26
N ILE A 245 -13.26 3.80 -19.90
CA ILE A 245 -12.87 4.06 -18.51
C ILE A 245 -14.07 4.40 -17.59
N ARG A 246 -15.17 4.96 -18.14
CA ARG A 246 -16.35 5.32 -17.33
C ARG A 246 -17.12 4.12 -16.79
N SER A 247 -16.99 2.98 -17.47
CA SER A 247 -17.60 1.70 -17.05
C SER A 247 -16.63 0.82 -16.26
N HIS A 248 -15.55 1.40 -15.70
CA HIS A 248 -14.55 0.65 -14.96
C HIS A 248 -15.17 -0.01 -13.73
N PRO A 249 -14.96 -1.34 -13.49
CA PRO A 249 -15.60 -2.06 -12.39
C PRO A 249 -15.19 -1.57 -10.99
N GLY A 250 -14.00 -0.99 -10.82
CA GLY A 250 -13.56 -0.32 -9.59
C GLY A 250 -14.10 1.10 -9.41
N GLY A 251 -14.96 1.58 -10.33
CA GLY A 251 -15.48 2.94 -10.35
C GLY A 251 -14.61 3.92 -11.16
N PHE A 252 -15.13 5.14 -11.34
CA PHE A 252 -14.50 6.20 -12.13
C PHE A 252 -14.55 7.53 -11.39
N LEU A 253 -13.45 8.26 -11.42
CA LEU A 253 -13.32 9.63 -10.93
C LEU A 253 -12.60 10.48 -11.98
N GLN A 254 -13.16 11.65 -12.32
CA GLN A 254 -12.43 12.68 -13.06
C GLN A 254 -12.09 13.83 -12.13
N HIS A 255 -10.79 14.10 -11.97
CA HIS A 255 -10.27 15.24 -11.22
C HIS A 255 -10.03 16.39 -12.21
N HIS A 256 -10.93 17.38 -12.23
CA HIS A 256 -10.93 18.50 -13.17
C HIS A 256 -9.91 19.60 -12.82
N SER A 257 -8.79 19.23 -12.22
CA SER A 257 -7.72 20.14 -11.84
C SER A 257 -6.36 19.59 -12.29
N HIS A 258 -5.33 20.42 -12.21
CA HIS A 258 -3.93 20.03 -12.32
C HIS A 258 -3.23 20.07 -10.95
N ASP A 259 -3.94 20.39 -9.87
CA ASP A 259 -3.42 20.36 -8.51
C ASP A 259 -3.34 18.91 -8.02
N LEU A 260 -2.12 18.36 -8.05
CA LEU A 260 -1.87 16.96 -7.65
C LEU A 260 -1.95 16.76 -6.13
N ARG A 261 -1.74 17.82 -5.34
CA ARG A 261 -1.88 17.76 -3.88
C ARG A 261 -3.34 17.73 -3.47
N GLU A 262 -4.19 18.51 -4.16
CA GLU A 262 -5.65 18.44 -4.01
C GLU A 262 -6.15 17.03 -4.35
N LEU A 263 -5.72 16.45 -5.49
CA LEU A 263 -6.04 15.07 -5.87
C LEU A 263 -5.62 14.07 -4.77
N ALA A 264 -4.39 14.18 -4.28
CA ALA A 264 -3.88 13.27 -3.26
C ALA A 264 -4.69 13.35 -1.96
N SER A 265 -5.06 14.56 -1.53
CA SER A 265 -5.92 14.78 -0.36
C SER A 265 -7.33 14.23 -0.56
N GLU A 266 -7.94 14.46 -1.73
CA GLU A 266 -9.25 13.91 -2.10
C GLU A 266 -9.26 12.39 -2.05
N LEU A 267 -8.26 11.73 -2.66
CA LEU A 267 -8.15 10.28 -2.68
C LEU A 267 -7.93 9.71 -1.27
N PHE A 268 -7.08 10.34 -0.46
CA PHE A 268 -6.86 9.92 0.93
C PHE A 268 -8.15 9.99 1.74
N GLY A 269 -8.92 11.09 1.61
CA GLY A 269 -10.22 11.25 2.27
C GLY A 269 -11.27 10.21 1.84
N ARG A 270 -11.13 9.63 0.65
CA ARG A 270 -11.94 8.52 0.14
C ARG A 270 -11.50 7.14 0.65
N GLY A 271 -10.44 7.07 1.46
CA GLY A 271 -9.88 5.82 1.97
C GLY A 271 -8.86 5.15 1.05
N ILE A 272 -8.44 5.81 -0.05
CA ILE A 272 -7.39 5.34 -0.96
C ILE A 272 -6.03 5.51 -0.27
N ARG A 273 -5.28 4.44 -0.16
CA ARG A 273 -3.95 4.42 0.49
C ARG A 273 -2.82 4.22 -0.51
N SER A 274 -3.12 3.75 -1.72
CA SER A 274 -2.16 3.53 -2.79
C SER A 274 -2.70 3.99 -4.14
N LEU A 275 -1.86 4.70 -4.91
CA LEU A 275 -2.16 5.26 -6.22
C LEU A 275 -1.12 4.80 -7.24
N TYR A 276 -1.56 4.13 -8.29
CA TYR A 276 -0.73 3.72 -9.41
C TYR A 276 -0.87 4.70 -10.57
N ILE A 277 0.22 5.35 -10.98
CA ILE A 277 0.23 6.30 -12.08
C ILE A 277 0.71 5.58 -13.34
N GLU A 278 -0.14 5.49 -14.34
CA GLU A 278 0.20 5.02 -15.70
C GLU A 278 0.00 6.14 -16.72
N GLY A 279 0.42 7.34 -16.37
CA GLY A 279 0.24 8.51 -17.20
C GLY A 279 1.25 8.59 -18.34
N GLY A 280 0.91 9.41 -19.35
CA GLY A 280 1.88 9.87 -20.33
C GLY A 280 2.96 10.77 -19.66
N PRO A 281 4.00 11.16 -20.45
CA PRO A 281 5.14 11.91 -19.90
C PRO A 281 4.77 13.16 -19.10
N THR A 282 3.72 13.87 -19.48
CA THR A 282 3.27 15.11 -18.83
C THR A 282 2.81 14.85 -17.38
N LEU A 283 1.94 13.85 -17.16
CA LEU A 283 1.46 13.55 -15.82
C LEU A 283 2.59 12.95 -14.96
N ALA A 284 3.39 12.06 -15.54
CA ALA A 284 4.55 11.47 -14.89
C ALA A 284 5.52 12.55 -14.40
N SER A 285 5.90 13.49 -15.29
CA SER A 285 6.81 14.60 -14.94
C SER A 285 6.24 15.50 -13.86
N ALA A 286 4.94 15.80 -13.88
CA ALA A 286 4.29 16.63 -12.86
C ALA A 286 4.36 15.98 -11.47
N PHE A 287 4.08 14.67 -11.34
CA PHE A 287 4.22 13.96 -10.06
C PHE A 287 5.67 13.96 -9.56
N VAL A 288 6.65 13.80 -10.46
CA VAL A 288 8.07 13.85 -10.08
C VAL A 288 8.48 15.26 -9.66
N ALA A 289 8.11 16.29 -10.43
CA ALA A 289 8.45 17.69 -10.13
C ALA A 289 7.87 18.17 -8.79
N GLU A 290 6.67 17.68 -8.42
CA GLU A 290 6.05 17.99 -7.14
C GLU A 290 6.52 17.12 -5.97
N ASN A 291 7.49 16.22 -6.21
CA ASN A 291 8.02 15.29 -5.22
C ASN A 291 6.93 14.42 -4.55
N LEU A 292 5.97 13.93 -5.35
CA LEU A 292 4.85 13.12 -4.86
C LEU A 292 5.05 11.61 -5.07
N VAL A 293 6.09 11.18 -5.81
CA VAL A 293 6.34 9.77 -6.12
C VAL A 293 7.09 9.08 -4.99
N ASP A 294 6.57 7.96 -4.49
CA ASP A 294 7.21 7.12 -3.48
C ASP A 294 8.03 5.98 -4.09
N GLU A 295 7.55 5.43 -5.23
CA GLU A 295 8.22 4.33 -5.91
C GLU A 295 8.09 4.45 -7.43
N PHE A 296 9.17 4.13 -8.13
CA PHE A 296 9.24 4.11 -9.60
C PHE A 296 9.23 2.68 -10.10
N HIS A 297 8.35 2.37 -11.07
CA HIS A 297 8.29 1.12 -11.81
C HIS A 297 8.66 1.39 -13.26
N ILE A 298 9.91 1.20 -13.60
CA ILE A 298 10.45 1.51 -14.93
C ILE A 298 10.55 0.23 -15.74
N THR A 299 9.85 0.17 -16.87
CA THR A 299 9.93 -0.96 -17.80
C THR A 299 10.64 -0.52 -19.08
N MET A 300 11.70 -1.23 -19.47
CA MET A 300 12.49 -0.95 -20.66
C MET A 300 12.37 -2.09 -21.65
N GLY A 301 11.76 -1.80 -22.82
CA GLY A 301 11.71 -2.75 -23.93
C GLY A 301 13.03 -2.79 -24.68
N SER A 302 13.41 -3.97 -25.18
CA SER A 302 14.67 -4.22 -25.88
C SER A 302 14.66 -3.68 -27.33
N MET A 303 14.32 -2.39 -27.50
CA MET A 303 14.26 -1.71 -28.79
C MET A 303 14.79 -0.28 -28.71
N LEU A 304 15.07 0.31 -29.87
CA LEU A 304 15.40 1.73 -30.04
C LEU A 304 14.31 2.39 -30.88
N LEU A 305 13.80 3.54 -30.46
CA LEU A 305 12.77 4.29 -31.15
C LEU A 305 13.29 5.60 -31.74
N GLY A 306 14.23 6.28 -31.06
CA GLY A 306 14.64 7.64 -31.43
C GLY A 306 13.48 8.64 -31.27
N GLY A 307 13.59 9.79 -31.94
CA GLY A 307 12.52 10.80 -31.96
C GLY A 307 12.43 11.64 -30.68
N PRO A 308 11.44 12.54 -30.57
CA PRO A 308 11.37 13.54 -29.52
C PRO A 308 10.63 13.10 -28.25
N THR A 309 9.78 12.06 -28.32
CA THR A 309 8.87 11.70 -27.22
C THR A 309 9.60 10.93 -26.13
N MET A 310 10.07 11.64 -25.10
CA MET A 310 10.72 11.06 -23.94
C MET A 310 9.71 10.39 -23.00
N ALA A 311 10.15 9.37 -22.26
CA ALA A 311 9.33 8.75 -21.22
C ALA A 311 9.05 9.67 -20.03
N LEU A 312 9.99 10.57 -19.74
CA LEU A 312 9.86 11.62 -18.75
C LEU A 312 10.27 12.96 -19.40
N GLY A 313 9.46 14.00 -19.24
CA GLY A 313 9.74 15.34 -19.73
C GLY A 313 10.57 16.17 -18.73
N ASP A 314 10.39 17.49 -18.77
CA ASP A 314 11.01 18.40 -17.81
C ASP A 314 10.43 18.18 -16.41
N ILE A 315 11.31 18.00 -15.44
CA ILE A 315 11.00 17.81 -14.01
C ILE A 315 11.60 18.91 -13.14
N GLY A 316 12.10 20.00 -13.75
CA GLY A 316 12.68 21.13 -13.06
C GLY A 316 14.16 20.99 -12.69
N VAL A 317 14.84 19.93 -13.13
CA VAL A 317 16.28 19.74 -12.88
C VAL A 317 17.09 20.54 -13.91
N SER A 318 17.76 21.58 -13.46
CA SER A 318 18.54 22.49 -14.32
C SER A 318 20.05 22.20 -14.29
N SER A 319 20.52 21.46 -13.28
CA SER A 319 21.93 21.10 -13.13
C SER A 319 22.10 19.70 -12.54
N MET A 320 23.28 19.09 -12.72
CA MET A 320 23.59 17.77 -12.12
C MET A 320 23.51 17.75 -10.59
N ASN A 321 23.69 18.90 -9.93
CA ASN A 321 23.58 19.00 -8.47
C ASN A 321 22.12 18.90 -7.97
N GLU A 322 21.16 19.13 -8.85
CA GLU A 322 19.71 19.05 -8.57
C GLU A 322 19.14 17.68 -8.96
N ALA A 323 19.96 16.77 -9.47
CA ALA A 323 19.51 15.46 -9.93
C ALA A 323 18.78 14.70 -8.81
N ILE A 324 17.64 14.13 -9.13
CA ILE A 324 16.89 13.26 -8.22
C ILE A 324 17.58 11.91 -8.17
N HIS A 325 18.24 11.61 -7.06
CA HIS A 325 18.91 10.34 -6.84
C HIS A 325 17.93 9.27 -6.41
N LEU A 326 18.09 8.07 -6.98
CA LEU A 326 17.23 6.92 -6.70
C LEU A 326 18.06 5.78 -6.09
N ASP A 327 17.47 5.06 -5.16
CA ASP A 327 17.93 3.77 -4.68
C ASP A 327 17.21 2.66 -5.44
N ILE A 328 17.97 1.89 -6.21
CA ILE A 328 17.42 0.74 -6.94
C ILE A 328 17.12 -0.38 -5.95
N ARG A 329 15.87 -0.81 -5.93
CA ARG A 329 15.36 -1.89 -5.06
C ARG A 329 15.44 -3.25 -5.73
N SER A 330 15.09 -3.31 -7.01
CA SER A 330 15.24 -4.51 -7.82
C SER A 330 15.50 -4.19 -9.28
N VAL A 331 16.19 -5.11 -9.95
CA VAL A 331 16.31 -5.17 -11.41
C VAL A 331 15.98 -6.58 -11.82
N GLU A 332 14.98 -6.72 -12.69
CA GLU A 332 14.52 -8.00 -13.18
C GLU A 332 14.59 -8.03 -14.70
N HIS A 333 14.96 -9.17 -15.26
CA HIS A 333 14.90 -9.43 -16.69
C HIS A 333 13.69 -10.32 -16.98
N SER A 334 12.81 -9.87 -17.85
CA SER A 334 11.57 -10.57 -18.18
C SER A 334 11.36 -10.57 -19.71
N ASP A 335 11.63 -11.70 -20.35
CA ASP A 335 11.32 -11.96 -21.76
C ASP A 335 11.88 -10.91 -22.73
N GLY A 336 13.14 -10.50 -22.49
CA GLY A 336 13.81 -9.48 -23.29
C GLY A 336 13.66 -8.05 -22.74
N ASP A 337 12.72 -7.79 -21.87
CA ASP A 337 12.55 -6.50 -21.18
C ASP A 337 13.34 -6.44 -19.88
N VAL A 338 13.64 -5.22 -19.43
CA VAL A 338 14.23 -4.95 -18.11
C VAL A 338 13.21 -4.17 -17.26
N LEU A 339 12.96 -4.66 -16.06
CA LEU A 339 12.09 -4.00 -15.06
C LEU A 339 12.96 -3.50 -13.93
N VAL A 340 12.85 -2.22 -13.61
CA VAL A 340 13.56 -1.59 -12.48
C VAL A 340 12.54 -1.04 -11.51
N VAL A 341 12.68 -1.40 -10.23
CA VAL A 341 11.98 -0.74 -9.13
C VAL A 341 12.98 0.12 -8.39
N ALA A 342 12.66 1.39 -8.17
CA ALA A 342 13.54 2.34 -7.52
C ALA A 342 12.74 3.31 -6.64
N ARG A 343 13.41 3.93 -5.66
CA ARG A 343 12.81 4.92 -4.74
C ARG A 343 13.67 6.17 -4.64
N PRO A 344 13.09 7.35 -4.37
CA PRO A 344 13.89 8.54 -4.07
C PRO A 344 14.79 8.30 -2.84
N ARG A 345 16.09 8.64 -2.96
CA ARG A 345 17.09 8.34 -1.92
C ARG A 345 16.89 9.08 -0.60
N ASN A 346 16.42 10.30 -0.61
CA ASN A 346 16.39 11.20 0.55
C ASN A 346 14.94 11.56 0.97
N ARG A 347 14.02 10.61 0.93
CA ARG A 347 12.68 10.86 1.44
C ARG A 347 12.64 10.51 2.91
N GLU A 348 12.70 11.53 3.78
CA GLU A 348 12.30 11.39 5.18
C GLU A 348 10.79 11.10 5.23
N VAL A 349 10.42 9.96 5.82
CA VAL A 349 9.03 9.50 5.98
C VAL A 349 8.65 9.57 7.45
#